data_052776438826b01ffaa8fbea73691f2a
#
_entry.id   052776438826b01ffaa8fbea73691f2a
#
_cell.length_a   1.000
_cell.length_b   1.000
_cell.length_c   1.000
_cell.angle_alpha   90.00
_cell.angle_beta   90.00
_cell.angle_gamma   90.00
#
_symmetry.space_group_name_H-M   'P 1'
#
loop_
_entity.id
_entity.type
_entity.pdbx_description
1 polymer ?
#
loop_
_entity_poly.entity_id
_entity_poly.type
_entity_poly.pdbx_seq_one_letter_code
_entity_poly.pdbx_strand_id
1 'polypeptide(L)'
;MELLAPAGNLDKLKTAVLYGANAVYLAGQNFSLRGASDNFSETELLEGVLFARKNNCKTYVTLNAFLHDQELKQLPQYVRFLEKCGVDAVIVSDLGVMTVVQQNSELAVHLSTQASCLNVHSAKLWKSLGAKRLVLGREVSLEEAGKIRKEAEIEVELFIHGAMCMAFSGNCTISNYTAGRDSNRGGCVQSCR
;
A
#
# COMPACT_ATOMS: atom_id res chain seq x y z
N MET A 1 -10.83 2.25 15.98
CA MET A 1 -9.44 2.30 15.47
C MET A 1 -9.17 0.98 14.78
N GLU A 2 -8.54 0.97 13.61
CA GLU A 2 -8.22 -0.24 12.86
C GLU A 2 -6.74 -0.58 13.05
N LEU A 3 -6.44 -1.83 13.42
CA LEU A 3 -5.10 -2.37 13.50
C LEU A 3 -4.78 -3.05 12.18
N LEU A 4 -3.87 -2.45 11.41
CA LEU A 4 -3.39 -2.98 10.14
C LEU A 4 -2.04 -3.67 10.32
N ALA A 5 -1.94 -4.93 9.89
CA ALA A 5 -0.72 -5.72 9.98
C ALA A 5 -0.14 -6.05 8.59
N PRO A 6 1.21 -6.13 8.45
CA PRO A 6 1.84 -6.61 7.22
C PRO A 6 1.67 -8.12 7.05
N ALA A 7 1.48 -8.57 5.81
CA ALA A 7 1.45 -9.99 5.46
C ALA A 7 2.38 -10.26 4.27
N GLY A 8 3.58 -10.74 4.53
CA GLY A 8 4.58 -11.01 3.48
C GLY A 8 4.37 -12.34 2.75
N ASN A 9 3.57 -13.26 3.29
CA ASN A 9 3.15 -14.51 2.67
C ASN A 9 1.87 -15.02 3.36
N LEU A 10 1.30 -16.12 2.86
CA LEU A 10 0.02 -16.66 3.32
C LEU A 10 0.04 -17.06 4.82
N ASP A 11 1.12 -17.66 5.31
CA ASP A 11 1.24 -18.05 6.71
C ASP A 11 1.29 -16.85 7.65
N LYS A 12 2.02 -15.80 7.27
CA LYS A 12 2.05 -14.52 8.00
C LYS A 12 0.69 -13.83 7.99
N LEU A 13 -0.05 -13.91 6.88
CA LEU A 13 -1.42 -13.41 6.79
C LEU A 13 -2.32 -14.13 7.81
N LYS A 14 -2.33 -15.47 7.77
CA LYS A 14 -3.13 -16.27 8.69
C LYS A 14 -2.77 -15.97 10.15
N THR A 15 -1.49 -15.85 10.45
CA THR A 15 -1.00 -15.48 11.78
C THR A 15 -1.50 -14.11 12.20
N ALA A 16 -1.33 -13.07 11.37
CA ALA A 16 -1.79 -11.71 11.69
C ALA A 16 -3.30 -11.66 11.98
N VAL A 17 -4.10 -12.34 11.17
CA VAL A 17 -5.55 -12.43 11.34
C VAL A 17 -5.91 -13.12 12.66
N LEU A 18 -5.30 -14.25 12.96
CA LEU A 18 -5.56 -15.02 14.19
C LEU A 18 -5.12 -14.26 15.45
N TYR A 19 -4.13 -13.38 15.35
CA TYR A 19 -3.67 -12.52 16.46
C TYR A 19 -4.44 -11.19 16.55
N GLY A 20 -5.52 -11.04 15.79
CA GLY A 20 -6.49 -9.95 15.98
C GLY A 20 -6.28 -8.72 15.11
N ALA A 21 -5.57 -8.84 13.99
CA ALA A 21 -5.53 -7.76 13.00
C ALA A 21 -6.94 -7.47 12.46
N ASN A 22 -7.32 -6.20 12.39
CA ASN A 22 -8.58 -5.77 11.77
C ASN A 22 -8.45 -5.70 10.24
N ALA A 23 -7.23 -5.48 9.75
CA ALA A 23 -6.90 -5.51 8.35
C ALA A 23 -5.47 -6.02 8.14
N VAL A 24 -5.19 -6.58 6.97
CA VAL A 24 -3.84 -6.95 6.54
C VAL A 24 -3.52 -6.27 5.21
N TYR A 25 -2.24 -5.87 5.04
CA TYR A 25 -1.78 -5.46 3.73
C TYR A 25 -0.73 -6.42 3.19
N LEU A 26 -0.81 -6.66 1.89
CA LEU A 26 0.01 -7.65 1.20
C LEU A 26 0.40 -7.17 -0.20
N ALA A 27 1.31 -7.88 -0.85
CA ALA A 27 1.74 -7.62 -2.21
C ALA A 27 1.59 -8.86 -3.08
N GLY A 28 1.10 -8.68 -4.29
CA GLY A 28 1.27 -9.67 -5.35
C GLY A 28 2.69 -9.66 -5.92
N GLN A 29 2.97 -10.56 -6.84
CA GLN A 29 4.30 -10.69 -7.46
C GLN A 29 4.73 -9.46 -8.26
N ASN A 30 3.78 -8.64 -8.72
CA ASN A 30 4.01 -7.46 -9.54
C ASN A 30 3.49 -6.18 -8.86
N PHE A 31 3.94 -5.02 -9.35
CA PHE A 31 3.43 -3.68 -9.01
C PHE A 31 3.68 -3.17 -7.58
N SER A 32 4.48 -3.90 -6.79
CA SER A 32 4.80 -3.52 -5.40
C SER A 32 6.27 -3.14 -5.24
N LEU A 33 6.56 -2.28 -4.24
CA LEU A 33 7.92 -1.90 -3.85
C LEU A 33 8.79 -3.05 -3.31
N ARG A 34 8.21 -4.19 -2.98
CA ARG A 34 8.91 -5.35 -2.45
C ARG A 34 8.88 -6.53 -3.40
N GLY A 35 9.11 -6.29 -4.68
CA GLY A 35 9.13 -7.34 -5.71
C GLY A 35 10.10 -8.51 -5.45
N ALA A 36 11.13 -8.31 -4.62
CA ALA A 36 12.10 -9.34 -4.26
C ALA A 36 11.78 -10.15 -2.98
N SER A 37 10.64 -9.92 -2.34
CA SER A 37 10.18 -10.71 -1.17
C SER A 37 9.24 -11.84 -1.60
N ASP A 38 8.85 -12.71 -0.63
CA ASP A 38 7.92 -13.84 -0.82
C ASP A 38 6.57 -13.36 -1.26
N ASN A 39 6.22 -12.68 -2.17
CA ASN A 39 4.92 -12.10 -2.52
C ASN A 39 3.90 -13.19 -2.86
N PHE A 40 2.62 -12.83 -2.79
CA PHE A 40 1.52 -13.74 -3.05
C PHE A 40 1.39 -14.05 -4.55
N SER A 41 1.31 -15.32 -4.91
CA SER A 41 0.75 -15.77 -6.16
C SER A 41 -0.76 -15.46 -6.22
N GLU A 42 -1.36 -15.50 -7.40
CA GLU A 42 -2.81 -15.25 -7.55
C GLU A 42 -3.64 -16.24 -6.72
N THR A 43 -3.22 -17.51 -6.66
CA THR A 43 -3.90 -18.54 -5.87
C THR A 43 -3.80 -18.27 -4.37
N GLU A 44 -2.61 -17.95 -3.86
CA GLU A 44 -2.41 -17.61 -2.45
C GLU A 44 -3.13 -16.30 -2.06
N LEU A 45 -3.20 -15.34 -2.97
CA LEU A 45 -3.94 -14.10 -2.76
C LEU A 45 -5.42 -14.39 -2.58
N LEU A 46 -6.02 -15.19 -3.46
CA LEU A 46 -7.42 -15.58 -3.34
C LEU A 46 -7.67 -16.34 -2.02
N GLU A 47 -6.82 -17.32 -1.67
CA GLU A 47 -6.92 -18.05 -0.41
C GLU A 47 -6.82 -17.12 0.79
N GLY A 48 -5.84 -16.21 0.78
CA GLY A 48 -5.63 -15.22 1.84
C GLY A 48 -6.81 -14.28 2.04
N VAL A 49 -7.37 -13.76 0.95
CA VAL A 49 -8.56 -12.88 0.99
C VAL A 49 -9.77 -13.64 1.57
N LEU A 50 -10.01 -14.86 1.12
CA LEU A 50 -11.11 -15.68 1.64
C LEU A 50 -10.95 -16.00 3.13
N PHE A 51 -9.72 -16.32 3.55
CA PHE A 51 -9.41 -16.57 4.97
C PHE A 51 -9.61 -15.31 5.82
N ALA A 52 -9.09 -14.16 5.39
CA ALA A 52 -9.25 -12.89 6.09
C ALA A 52 -10.73 -12.52 6.23
N ARG A 53 -11.48 -12.58 5.13
CA ARG A 53 -12.92 -12.29 5.12
C ARG A 53 -13.72 -13.18 6.06
N LYS A 54 -13.44 -14.49 6.10
CA LYS A 54 -14.08 -15.45 7.04
C LYS A 54 -13.87 -15.04 8.50
N ASN A 55 -12.77 -14.35 8.79
CA ASN A 55 -12.40 -13.87 10.13
C ASN A 55 -12.71 -12.39 10.34
N ASN A 56 -13.54 -11.75 9.52
CA ASN A 56 -13.90 -10.32 9.57
C ASN A 56 -12.67 -9.39 9.50
N CYS A 57 -11.62 -9.79 8.81
CA CYS A 57 -10.41 -9.00 8.59
C CYS A 57 -10.37 -8.50 7.15
N LYS A 58 -10.09 -7.22 6.95
CA LYS A 58 -9.98 -6.60 5.61
C LYS A 58 -8.64 -6.92 4.97
N THR A 59 -8.60 -6.84 3.65
CA THR A 59 -7.37 -7.04 2.87
C THR A 59 -7.08 -5.85 1.96
N TYR A 60 -5.85 -5.35 2.02
CA TYR A 60 -5.38 -4.25 1.18
C TYR A 60 -4.19 -4.71 0.35
N VAL A 61 -4.20 -4.44 -0.95
CA VAL A 61 -3.11 -4.86 -1.85
C VAL A 61 -2.29 -3.66 -2.27
N THR A 62 -0.96 -3.76 -2.14
CA THR A 62 -0.05 -2.69 -2.53
C THR A 62 0.20 -2.68 -4.03
N LEU A 63 -0.06 -1.53 -4.67
CA LEU A 63 0.26 -1.18 -6.04
C LEU A 63 1.11 0.10 -6.03
N ASN A 64 2.15 0.11 -5.22
CA ASN A 64 2.88 1.31 -4.82
C ASN A 64 4.30 1.41 -5.40
N ALA A 65 4.66 0.59 -6.36
CA ALA A 65 5.84 0.81 -7.18
C ALA A 65 5.60 1.94 -8.20
N PHE A 66 6.65 2.69 -8.54
CA PHE A 66 6.59 3.62 -9.66
C PHE A 66 6.66 2.83 -10.97
N LEU A 67 5.58 2.86 -11.76
CA LEU A 67 5.43 2.09 -12.97
C LEU A 67 5.70 2.93 -14.22
N HIS A 68 6.34 2.31 -15.22
CA HIS A 68 6.44 2.87 -16.56
C HIS A 68 5.24 2.43 -17.42
N ASP A 69 5.04 3.10 -18.56
CA ASP A 69 3.89 2.85 -19.45
C ASP A 69 3.72 1.38 -19.88
N GLN A 70 4.81 0.63 -20.01
CA GLN A 70 4.72 -0.79 -20.38
C GLN A 70 4.06 -1.64 -19.28
N GLU A 71 4.35 -1.34 -18.01
CA GLU A 71 3.79 -2.05 -16.85
C GLU A 71 2.33 -1.66 -16.64
N LEU A 72 2.00 -0.38 -16.88
CA LEU A 72 0.62 0.10 -16.79
C LEU A 72 -0.34 -0.61 -17.76
N LYS A 73 0.15 -1.15 -18.87
CA LYS A 73 -0.69 -1.93 -19.81
C LYS A 73 -1.27 -3.21 -19.20
N GLN A 74 -0.58 -3.81 -18.23
CA GLN A 74 -1.02 -5.05 -17.58
C GLN A 74 -1.88 -4.78 -16.34
N LEU A 75 -1.80 -3.58 -15.79
CA LEU A 75 -2.48 -3.20 -14.56
C LEU A 75 -4.02 -3.32 -14.60
N PRO A 76 -4.73 -2.96 -15.70
CA PRO A 76 -6.18 -3.10 -15.76
C PRO A 76 -6.69 -4.53 -15.53
N GLN A 77 -6.00 -5.53 -16.07
CA GLN A 77 -6.36 -6.93 -15.87
C GLN A 77 -6.15 -7.34 -14.42
N TYR A 78 -5.03 -6.95 -13.83
CA TYR A 78 -4.71 -7.26 -12.44
C TYR A 78 -5.68 -6.60 -11.46
N VAL A 79 -6.02 -5.34 -11.66
CA VAL A 79 -6.98 -4.62 -10.81
C VAL A 79 -8.36 -5.29 -10.83
N ARG A 80 -8.85 -5.68 -12.01
CA ARG A 80 -10.10 -6.46 -12.12
C ARG A 80 -10.02 -7.82 -11.44
N PHE A 81 -8.87 -8.47 -11.47
CA PHE A 81 -8.64 -9.70 -10.72
C PHE A 81 -8.72 -9.46 -9.21
N LEU A 82 -8.07 -8.43 -8.68
CA LEU A 82 -8.13 -8.07 -7.26
C LEU A 82 -9.57 -7.81 -6.79
N GLU A 83 -10.33 -7.07 -7.59
CA GLU A 83 -11.75 -6.81 -7.30
C GLU A 83 -12.59 -8.10 -7.26
N LYS A 84 -12.40 -9.00 -8.23
CA LYS A 84 -13.07 -10.32 -8.26
C LYS A 84 -12.68 -11.19 -7.07
N CYS A 85 -11.45 -11.14 -6.61
CA CYS A 85 -11.01 -11.82 -5.38
C CYS A 85 -11.69 -11.24 -4.13
N GLY A 86 -12.19 -10.01 -4.22
CA GLY A 86 -12.85 -9.31 -3.13
C GLY A 86 -11.88 -8.62 -2.18
N VAL A 87 -10.79 -8.10 -2.71
CA VAL A 87 -9.90 -7.17 -1.99
C VAL A 87 -10.68 -5.91 -1.61
N ASP A 88 -10.46 -5.38 -0.42
CA ASP A 88 -11.22 -4.23 0.11
C ASP A 88 -10.66 -2.89 -0.39
N ALA A 89 -9.35 -2.78 -0.59
CA ALA A 89 -8.71 -1.58 -1.10
C ALA A 89 -7.34 -1.88 -1.74
N VAL A 90 -6.87 -0.92 -2.54
CA VAL A 90 -5.49 -0.92 -3.04
C VAL A 90 -4.72 0.27 -2.50
N ILE A 91 -3.42 0.08 -2.24
CA ILE A 91 -2.52 1.12 -1.72
C ILE A 91 -1.63 1.59 -2.87
N VAL A 92 -1.80 2.84 -3.31
CA VAL A 92 -1.13 3.41 -4.48
C VAL A 92 -0.28 4.63 -4.10
N SER A 93 0.78 4.90 -4.86
CA SER A 93 1.62 6.11 -4.68
C SER A 93 1.66 7.01 -5.91
N ASP A 94 1.25 6.50 -7.05
CA ASP A 94 1.34 7.15 -8.36
C ASP A 94 -0.04 7.52 -8.92
N LEU A 95 -0.17 8.71 -9.50
CA LEU A 95 -1.42 9.20 -10.08
C LEU A 95 -1.88 8.40 -11.29
N GLY A 96 -0.94 7.91 -12.12
CA GLY A 96 -1.24 7.07 -13.26
C GLY A 96 -1.83 5.73 -12.83
N VAL A 97 -1.23 5.09 -11.80
CA VAL A 97 -1.75 3.87 -11.19
C VAL A 97 -3.15 4.11 -10.62
N MET A 98 -3.34 5.21 -9.87
CA MET A 98 -4.64 5.58 -9.32
C MET A 98 -5.70 5.74 -10.41
N THR A 99 -5.37 6.43 -11.50
CA THR A 99 -6.27 6.63 -12.64
C THR A 99 -6.68 5.29 -13.25
N VAL A 100 -5.72 4.38 -13.48
CA VAL A 100 -6.01 3.05 -14.03
C VAL A 100 -6.91 2.23 -13.10
N VAL A 101 -6.67 2.28 -11.79
CA VAL A 101 -7.52 1.61 -10.79
C VAL A 101 -8.96 2.12 -10.88
N GLN A 102 -9.16 3.43 -10.85
CA GLN A 102 -10.48 4.07 -10.88
C GLN A 102 -11.24 3.85 -12.19
N GLN A 103 -10.54 3.70 -13.31
CA GLN A 103 -11.16 3.41 -14.61
C GLN A 103 -11.54 1.94 -14.80
N ASN A 104 -10.98 1.04 -13.99
CA ASN A 104 -11.11 -0.41 -14.23
C ASN A 104 -11.71 -1.20 -13.06
N SER A 105 -12.06 -0.55 -11.94
CA SER A 105 -12.67 -1.16 -10.76
C SER A 105 -13.33 -0.13 -9.85
N GLU A 106 -14.12 -0.62 -8.90
CA GLU A 106 -14.69 0.16 -7.78
C GLU A 106 -13.86 0.02 -6.49
N LEU A 107 -12.64 -0.52 -6.57
CA LEU A 107 -11.76 -0.70 -5.41
C LEU A 107 -11.46 0.63 -4.73
N ALA A 108 -11.57 0.66 -3.42
CA ALA A 108 -11.16 1.82 -2.63
C ALA A 108 -9.65 2.07 -2.79
N VAL A 109 -9.28 3.34 -2.93
CA VAL A 109 -7.87 3.74 -3.07
C VAL A 109 -7.38 4.33 -1.75
N HIS A 110 -6.34 3.73 -1.19
CA HIS A 110 -5.56 4.27 -0.10
C HIS A 110 -4.25 4.85 -0.66
N LEU A 111 -3.93 6.07 -0.26
CA LEU A 111 -2.69 6.71 -0.70
C LEU A 111 -1.51 6.19 0.10
N SER A 112 -0.48 5.70 -0.57
CA SER A 112 0.74 5.22 0.07
C SER A 112 1.61 6.37 0.61
N THR A 113 2.41 6.07 1.64
CA THR A 113 3.37 7.02 2.23
C THR A 113 4.35 7.61 1.20
N GLN A 114 4.66 6.89 0.12
CA GLN A 114 5.57 7.37 -0.94
C GLN A 114 5.03 8.56 -1.73
N ALA A 115 3.75 8.85 -1.66
CA ALA A 115 3.17 10.06 -2.24
C ALA A 115 3.49 11.33 -1.42
N SER A 116 4.20 11.20 -0.30
CA SER A 116 4.66 12.30 0.54
C SER A 116 3.55 13.27 0.96
N CYS A 117 2.38 12.74 1.34
CA CYS A 117 1.29 13.56 1.84
C CYS A 117 1.58 13.96 3.31
N LEU A 118 1.96 15.22 3.53
CA LEU A 118 2.47 15.72 4.81
C LEU A 118 1.68 16.92 5.36
N ASN A 119 0.66 17.38 4.65
CA ASN A 119 -0.08 18.58 5.04
C ASN A 119 -1.55 18.53 4.57
N VAL A 120 -2.36 19.41 5.15
CA VAL A 120 -3.81 19.49 4.91
C VAL A 120 -4.15 19.78 3.43
N HIS A 121 -3.38 20.62 2.75
CA HIS A 121 -3.67 20.98 1.36
C HIS A 121 -3.45 19.78 0.41
N SER A 122 -2.34 19.08 0.57
CA SER A 122 -2.09 17.82 -0.16
C SER A 122 -3.18 16.79 0.14
N ALA A 123 -3.58 16.65 1.41
CA ALA A 123 -4.63 15.72 1.82
C ALA A 123 -5.99 16.04 1.16
N LYS A 124 -6.37 17.32 1.11
CA LYS A 124 -7.60 17.77 0.43
C LYS A 124 -7.56 17.49 -1.07
N LEU A 125 -6.40 17.69 -1.71
CA LEU A 125 -6.23 17.38 -3.12
C LEU A 125 -6.38 15.88 -3.38
N TRP A 126 -5.67 15.04 -2.62
CA TRP A 126 -5.78 13.58 -2.77
C TRP A 126 -7.21 13.07 -2.53
N LYS A 127 -7.91 13.63 -1.53
CA LYS A 127 -9.34 13.35 -1.32
C LYS A 127 -10.17 13.71 -2.55
N SER A 128 -9.96 14.89 -3.13
CA SER A 128 -10.71 15.34 -4.33
C SER A 128 -10.44 14.46 -5.56
N LEU A 129 -9.28 13.83 -5.62
CA LEU A 129 -8.93 12.84 -6.65
C LEU A 129 -9.52 11.45 -6.36
N GLY A 130 -10.18 11.24 -5.20
CA GLY A 130 -10.89 10.01 -4.88
C GLY A 130 -10.20 9.08 -3.88
N ALA A 131 -9.07 9.49 -3.28
CA ALA A 131 -8.47 8.73 -2.19
C ALA A 131 -9.44 8.65 -0.99
N LYS A 132 -9.54 7.46 -0.40
CA LYS A 132 -10.41 7.20 0.77
C LYS A 132 -9.65 7.24 2.08
N ARG A 133 -8.35 6.93 2.06
CA ARG A 133 -7.44 6.92 3.20
C ARG A 133 -6.05 7.39 2.77
N LEU A 134 -5.33 8.03 3.69
CA LEU A 134 -3.96 8.49 3.49
C LEU A 134 -3.03 7.80 4.48
N VAL A 135 -2.07 7.02 3.98
CA VAL A 135 -0.94 6.56 4.78
C VAL A 135 0.07 7.69 4.85
N LEU A 136 0.08 8.41 5.96
CA LEU A 136 0.92 9.60 6.11
C LEU A 136 2.41 9.25 6.16
N GLY A 137 3.24 10.19 5.76
CA GLY A 137 4.68 10.10 5.94
C GLY A 137 5.05 9.99 7.43
N ARG A 138 6.12 9.27 7.72
CA ARG A 138 6.64 9.12 9.10
C ARG A 138 7.21 10.40 9.69
N GLU A 139 7.37 11.40 8.85
CA GLU A 139 7.81 12.76 9.18
C GLU A 139 6.74 13.60 9.86
N VAL A 140 5.47 13.15 9.79
CA VAL A 140 4.32 13.86 10.35
C VAL A 140 4.14 13.51 11.83
N SER A 141 4.03 14.51 12.68
CA SER A 141 3.72 14.32 14.11
C SER A 141 2.26 13.87 14.31
N LEU A 142 1.95 13.31 15.49
CA LEU A 142 0.57 12.93 15.82
C LEU A 142 -0.39 14.12 15.82
N GLU A 143 0.08 15.29 16.24
CA GLU A 143 -0.70 16.53 16.22
C GLU A 143 -1.06 16.95 14.79
N GLU A 144 -0.06 16.97 13.91
CA GLU A 144 -0.26 17.27 12.48
C GLU A 144 -1.15 16.25 11.80
N ALA A 145 -0.98 14.95 12.09
CA ALA A 145 -1.85 13.90 11.59
C ALA A 145 -3.30 14.10 12.03
N GLY A 146 -3.52 14.49 13.30
CA GLY A 146 -4.83 14.86 13.83
C GLY A 146 -5.45 16.05 13.09
N LYS A 147 -4.65 17.09 12.82
CA LYS A 147 -5.05 18.25 12.04
C LYS A 147 -5.42 17.88 10.59
N ILE A 148 -4.58 17.09 9.92
CA ILE A 148 -4.84 16.58 8.56
C ILE A 148 -6.17 15.83 8.53
N ARG A 149 -6.36 14.87 9.43
CA ARG A 149 -7.60 14.09 9.53
C ARG A 149 -8.84 14.98 9.69
N LYS A 150 -8.76 15.94 10.59
CA LYS A 150 -9.89 16.83 10.93
C LYS A 150 -10.22 17.80 9.79
N GLU A 151 -9.19 18.50 9.24
CA GLU A 151 -9.42 19.59 8.28
C GLU A 151 -9.60 19.10 6.84
N ALA A 152 -9.02 17.94 6.47
CA ALA A 152 -9.27 17.30 5.19
C ALA A 152 -10.47 16.34 5.23
N GLU A 153 -10.98 16.01 6.40
CA GLU A 153 -12.10 15.07 6.60
C GLU A 153 -11.87 13.75 5.85
N ILE A 154 -10.69 13.16 6.02
CA ILE A 154 -10.28 11.91 5.39
C ILE A 154 -9.68 10.97 6.41
N GLU A 155 -9.80 9.67 6.20
CA GLU A 155 -9.12 8.69 7.04
C GLU A 155 -7.61 8.80 6.92
N VAL A 156 -6.91 8.69 8.05
CA VAL A 156 -5.45 8.67 8.10
C VAL A 156 -4.95 7.38 8.72
N GLU A 157 -3.82 6.92 8.23
CA GLU A 157 -3.11 5.73 8.70
C GLU A 157 -1.68 6.12 9.06
N LEU A 158 -1.19 5.60 10.20
CA LEU A 158 0.14 5.90 10.73
C LEU A 158 0.90 4.62 11.05
N PHE A 159 2.19 4.61 10.79
CA PHE A 159 3.08 3.55 11.25
C PHE A 159 3.34 3.71 12.75
N ILE A 160 3.05 2.67 13.51
CA ILE A 160 3.24 2.65 14.97
C ILE A 160 4.31 1.67 15.43
N HIS A 161 4.65 0.67 14.61
CA HIS A 161 5.61 -0.37 14.96
C HIS A 161 6.24 -1.01 13.71
N GLY A 162 7.44 -1.54 13.86
CA GLY A 162 8.13 -2.32 12.84
C GLY A 162 9.43 -1.68 12.35
N ALA A 163 10.02 -2.27 11.33
CA ALA A 163 11.24 -1.79 10.71
C ALA A 163 10.96 -0.55 9.84
N MET A 164 11.11 0.64 10.43
CA MET A 164 10.87 1.91 9.75
C MET A 164 11.96 2.21 8.72
N CYS A 165 11.54 2.63 7.52
CA CYS A 165 12.46 3.10 6.50
C CYS A 165 13.06 4.45 6.90
N MET A 166 14.37 4.63 6.72
CA MET A 166 15.07 5.90 7.03
C MET A 166 14.82 6.99 5.99
N ALA A 167 14.46 6.61 4.76
CA ALA A 167 14.26 7.57 3.68
C ALA A 167 12.98 8.40 3.89
N PHE A 168 13.06 9.67 3.49
CA PHE A 168 11.93 10.58 3.54
C PHE A 168 10.75 10.04 2.73
N SER A 169 9.64 9.79 3.38
CA SER A 169 8.44 9.18 2.79
C SER A 169 8.72 7.89 1.99
N GLY A 170 9.81 7.18 2.29
CA GLY A 170 10.20 5.97 1.57
C GLY A 170 10.87 6.19 0.21
N ASN A 171 11.07 7.42 -0.22
CA ASN A 171 11.76 7.74 -1.47
C ASN A 171 13.27 7.64 -1.28
N CYS A 172 13.92 6.67 -1.95
CA CYS A 172 15.32 6.32 -1.70
C CYS A 172 16.02 5.84 -2.97
N THR A 173 17.31 6.14 -3.07
CA THR A 173 18.17 5.69 -4.18
C THR A 173 19.39 4.89 -3.70
N ILE A 174 19.47 4.54 -2.41
CA ILE A 174 20.63 3.82 -1.86
C ILE A 174 20.87 2.49 -2.59
N SER A 175 19.82 1.71 -2.83
CA SER A 175 19.96 0.43 -3.51
C SER A 175 20.34 0.56 -4.99
N ASN A 176 19.99 1.68 -5.63
CA ASN A 176 20.46 1.98 -6.98
C ASN A 176 21.99 2.16 -6.98
N TYR A 177 22.51 2.88 -5.99
CA TYR A 177 23.94 3.15 -5.85
C TYR A 177 24.72 1.92 -5.38
N THR A 178 24.25 1.20 -4.35
CA THR A 178 25.01 0.13 -3.69
C THR A 178 24.89 -1.23 -4.39
N ALA A 179 23.77 -1.48 -5.09
CA ALA A 179 23.45 -2.79 -5.65
C ALA A 179 22.95 -2.76 -7.10
N GLY A 180 22.93 -1.59 -7.74
CA GLY A 180 22.40 -1.45 -9.11
C GLY A 180 20.91 -1.79 -9.22
N ARG A 181 20.13 -1.69 -8.11
CA ARG A 181 18.72 -2.07 -8.04
C ARG A 181 17.85 -0.88 -7.74
N ASP A 182 16.76 -0.71 -8.50
CA ASP A 182 15.85 0.43 -8.31
C ASP A 182 15.01 0.28 -7.05
N SER A 183 15.32 1.08 -6.03
CA SER A 183 14.67 1.08 -4.73
C SER A 183 13.16 1.35 -4.79
N ASN A 184 12.73 2.18 -5.75
CA ASN A 184 11.36 2.67 -5.85
C ASN A 184 10.49 1.81 -6.79
N ARG A 185 11.07 0.73 -7.34
CA ARG A 185 10.44 -0.19 -8.28
C ARG A 185 10.58 -1.66 -7.87
N GLY A 186 10.65 -1.92 -6.58
CA GLY A 186 10.75 -3.28 -6.02
C GLY A 186 12.18 -3.73 -5.72
N GLY A 187 13.19 -2.94 -6.06
CA GLY A 187 14.61 -3.30 -5.94
C GLY A 187 15.28 -2.97 -4.59
N CYS A 188 14.55 -2.49 -3.59
CA CYS A 188 15.13 -2.13 -2.30
C CYS A 188 15.77 -3.35 -1.62
N VAL A 189 17.08 -3.29 -1.36
CA VAL A 189 17.86 -4.34 -0.68
C VAL A 189 17.94 -4.15 0.84
N GLN A 190 17.33 -3.07 1.35
CA GLN A 190 17.27 -2.75 2.79
C GLN A 190 18.65 -2.60 3.47
N SER A 191 19.66 -2.15 2.75
CA SER A 191 21.02 -1.95 3.28
C SER A 191 21.15 -0.91 4.43
N CYS A 192 20.07 -0.19 4.72
CA CYS A 192 19.98 0.78 5.82
C CYS A 192 19.47 0.16 7.14
N ARG A 193 19.29 -1.15 7.20
CA ARG A 193 18.75 -1.87 8.36
C ARG A 193 19.63 -3.00 8.79
#